data_6bdc84846b8e3410500f82ce20d7cebc
#
_entry.id   6bdc84846b8e3410500f82ce20d7cebc
#
_cell.length_a   1.000
_cell.length_b   1.000
_cell.length_c   1.000
_cell.angle_alpha   90.00
_cell.angle_beta   90.00
_cell.angle_gamma   90.00
#
_symmetry.space_group_name_H-M   'P 1'
#
loop_
_entity.id
_entity.type
_entity.pdbx_description
1 polymer ?
#
loop_
_entity_poly.entity_id
_entity_poly.type
_entity_poly.pdbx_seq_one_letter_code
_entity_poly.pdbx_strand_id
1 'polypeptide(L)'
;MILALSGGAGRLLAHHSFAAEFDDKQPPKLTGTLTKVEWTNPHIWYYIDVKNPDGSITTWGLSGGAPGQLMRRGVKKDQLVVGSVVNVEGFRAKDGSHNGFGSKVTYADGRNVFTATPLDRQSTPAPAK
;
A
#
# COMPACT_ATOMS: atom_id res chain seq x y z
N MET A 1 -32.32 7.30 -31.33
CA MET A 1 -31.46 6.13 -31.06
C MET A 1 -30.22 6.62 -30.33
N ILE A 2 -30.19 6.50 -29.04
CA ILE A 2 -29.09 7.01 -28.20
C ILE A 2 -28.19 5.83 -27.91
N LEU A 3 -26.97 5.88 -28.47
CA LEU A 3 -25.93 4.90 -28.14
C LEU A 3 -25.25 5.38 -26.86
N ALA A 4 -25.51 4.68 -25.78
CA ALA A 4 -24.81 4.92 -24.52
C ALA A 4 -23.42 4.29 -24.61
N LEU A 5 -22.40 5.10 -24.83
CA LEU A 5 -21.00 4.71 -24.63
C LEU A 5 -20.68 4.82 -23.14
N SER A 6 -20.91 3.77 -22.40
CA SER A 6 -20.54 3.68 -20.99
C SER A 6 -19.51 2.56 -20.78
N GLY A 7 -18.28 2.77 -21.20
CA GLY A 7 -17.30 1.71 -21.09
C GLY A 7 -15.90 2.07 -20.61
N GLY A 8 -15.57 3.33 -20.48
CA GLY A 8 -14.19 3.71 -20.25
C GLY A 8 -13.88 4.52 -19.00
N ALA A 9 -14.86 5.08 -18.36
CA ALA A 9 -14.62 6.07 -17.31
C ALA A 9 -14.13 5.49 -15.99
N GLY A 10 -14.50 4.27 -15.65
CA GLY A 10 -14.16 3.70 -14.35
C GLY A 10 -12.68 3.40 -14.16
N ARG A 11 -12.01 2.91 -15.18
CA ARG A 11 -10.57 2.63 -15.12
C ARG A 11 -9.73 3.91 -15.09
N LEU A 12 -10.15 4.92 -15.85
CA LEU A 12 -9.47 6.22 -15.87
C LEU A 12 -9.58 6.92 -14.52
N LEU A 13 -10.75 6.87 -13.89
CA LEU A 13 -10.97 7.45 -12.57
C LEU A 13 -10.13 6.77 -11.48
N ALA A 14 -9.96 5.44 -11.55
CA ALA A 14 -9.13 4.71 -10.60
C ALA A 14 -7.65 5.09 -10.71
N HIS A 15 -7.11 5.22 -11.93
CA HIS A 15 -5.76 5.69 -12.16
C HIS A 15 -5.57 7.13 -11.69
N HIS A 16 -6.53 8.00 -11.98
CA HIS A 16 -6.49 9.39 -11.53
C HIS A 16 -6.56 9.48 -10.00
N SER A 17 -7.34 8.64 -9.34
CA SER A 17 -7.40 8.60 -7.87
C SER A 17 -6.06 8.24 -7.25
N PHE A 18 -5.37 7.23 -7.78
CA PHE A 18 -4.04 6.86 -7.29
C PHE A 18 -3.04 8.00 -7.52
N ALA A 19 -2.95 8.51 -8.76
CA ALA A 19 -2.04 9.59 -9.12
C ALA A 19 -2.34 10.91 -8.38
N ALA A 20 -3.59 11.14 -7.99
CA ALA A 20 -3.95 12.29 -7.18
C ALA A 20 -3.51 12.15 -5.72
N GLU A 21 -3.40 10.94 -5.22
CA GLU A 21 -3.08 10.64 -3.81
C GLU A 21 -1.60 10.39 -3.57
N PHE A 22 -0.89 9.80 -4.55
CA PHE A 22 0.50 9.37 -4.38
C PHE A 22 1.42 9.96 -5.45
N ASP A 23 2.66 10.23 -5.06
CA ASP A 23 3.71 10.71 -5.94
C ASP A 23 4.56 9.53 -6.42
N ASP A 24 4.55 9.29 -7.73
CA ASP A 24 5.35 8.24 -8.37
C ASP A 24 6.80 8.64 -8.62
N LYS A 25 7.11 9.93 -8.50
CA LYS A 25 8.46 10.46 -8.76
C LYS A 25 9.38 10.39 -7.54
N GLN A 26 8.82 10.17 -6.36
CA GLN A 26 9.57 10.10 -5.10
C GLN A 26 9.14 8.88 -4.29
N PRO A 27 9.44 7.66 -4.78
CA PRO A 27 9.11 6.47 -4.03
C PRO A 27 9.92 6.42 -2.73
N PRO A 28 9.30 6.30 -1.58
CA PRO A 28 10.04 6.13 -0.35
C PRO A 28 10.71 4.77 -0.31
N LYS A 29 11.95 4.75 0.14
CA LYS A 29 12.61 3.55 0.60
C LYS A 29 12.76 3.68 2.10
N LEU A 30 12.01 2.90 2.83
CA LEU A 30 11.94 2.98 4.28
C LEU A 30 12.39 1.68 4.90
N THR A 31 13.15 1.80 5.97
CA THR A 31 13.49 0.67 6.84
C THR A 31 13.01 1.01 8.24
N GLY A 32 12.20 0.16 8.81
CA GLY A 32 11.64 0.42 10.12
C GLY A 32 11.09 -0.80 10.80
N THR A 33 10.68 -0.61 12.04
CA THR A 33 10.07 -1.67 12.85
C THR A 33 8.56 -1.62 12.68
N LEU A 34 7.97 -2.76 12.34
CA LEU A 34 6.53 -2.90 12.20
C LEU A 34 5.87 -2.81 13.57
N THR A 35 4.98 -1.85 13.75
CA THR A 35 4.33 -1.59 15.05
C THR A 35 2.85 -1.95 15.07
N LYS A 36 2.18 -1.91 13.93
CA LYS A 36 0.74 -2.17 13.85
C LYS A 36 0.37 -2.67 12.47
N VAL A 37 -0.61 -3.56 12.41
CA VAL A 37 -1.19 -4.07 11.16
C VAL A 37 -2.71 -4.01 11.28
N GLU A 38 -3.35 -3.39 10.32
CA GLU A 38 -4.80 -3.38 10.15
C GLU A 38 -5.14 -4.15 8.89
N TRP A 39 -5.59 -5.37 9.07
CA TRP A 39 -5.97 -6.25 7.95
C TRP A 39 -7.45 -6.09 7.66
N THR A 40 -7.81 -4.97 7.02
CA THR A 40 -9.18 -4.55 6.82
C THR A 40 -9.46 -4.17 5.37
N ASN A 41 -10.72 -4.18 4.99
CA ASN A 41 -11.17 -3.65 3.72
C ASN A 41 -11.39 -2.13 3.82
N PRO A 42 -11.23 -1.37 2.75
CA PRO A 42 -10.89 -1.81 1.38
C PRO A 42 -9.41 -2.12 1.16
N HIS A 43 -8.52 -1.66 2.03
CA HIS A 43 -7.07 -1.86 1.92
C HIS A 43 -6.50 -2.19 3.28
N ILE A 44 -5.46 -3.02 3.31
CA ILE A 44 -4.67 -3.19 4.52
C ILE A 44 -3.87 -1.92 4.81
N TRP A 45 -3.63 -1.68 6.08
CA TRP A 45 -2.72 -0.64 6.55
C TRP A 45 -1.72 -1.27 7.49
N TYR A 46 -0.48 -0.82 7.40
CA TYR A 46 0.55 -1.20 8.35
C TYR A 46 1.40 0.00 8.67
N TYR A 47 1.96 -0.01 9.86
CA TYR A 47 2.69 1.14 10.41
C TYR A 47 4.08 0.70 10.80
N ILE A 48 5.06 1.51 10.41
CA ILE A 48 6.46 1.26 10.73
C ILE A 48 7.06 2.49 11.41
N ASP A 49 7.90 2.24 12.39
CA ASP A 49 8.71 3.26 13.03
C ASP A 49 10.07 3.30 12.36
N VAL A 50 10.37 4.44 11.75
CA VAL A 50 11.62 4.67 11.03
C VAL A 50 12.50 5.59 11.85
N LYS A 51 13.73 5.15 12.13
CA LYS A 51 14.72 5.97 12.81
C LYS A 51 15.37 6.93 11.83
N ASN A 52 15.25 8.21 12.09
CA ASN A 52 15.86 9.26 11.28
C ASN A 52 17.36 9.39 11.59
N PRO A 53 18.15 10.04 10.72
CA PRO A 53 19.59 10.25 10.95
C PRO A 53 19.91 10.98 12.25
N ASP A 54 19.01 11.87 12.72
CA ASP A 54 19.17 12.60 13.98
C ASP A 54 18.79 11.79 15.23
N GLY A 55 18.37 10.53 15.05
CA GLY A 55 17.96 9.64 16.14
C GLY A 55 16.47 9.72 16.50
N SER A 56 15.74 10.67 15.94
CA SER A 56 14.28 10.75 16.14
C SER A 56 13.56 9.62 15.38
N ILE A 57 12.32 9.35 15.79
CA ILE A 57 11.48 8.32 15.20
C ILE A 57 10.34 8.97 14.44
N THR A 58 10.13 8.55 13.20
CA THR A 58 8.94 8.90 12.42
C THR A 58 8.11 7.65 12.18
N THR A 59 6.85 7.69 12.55
CA THR A 59 5.90 6.61 12.25
C THR A 59 5.29 6.85 10.86
N TRP A 60 5.45 5.87 9.99
CA TRP A 60 4.85 5.87 8.66
C TRP A 60 3.64 4.96 8.61
N GLY A 61 2.55 5.47 8.05
CA GLY A 61 1.36 4.68 7.72
C GLY A 61 1.38 4.29 6.25
N LEU A 62 1.34 3.01 5.97
CA LEU A 62 1.48 2.50 4.61
C LEU A 62 0.26 1.64 4.26
N SER A 63 -0.40 1.99 3.17
CA SER A 63 -1.46 1.15 2.63
C SER A 63 -0.87 0.08 1.72
N GLY A 64 -1.48 -1.08 1.75
CA GLY A 64 -1.19 -2.14 0.81
C GLY A 64 -2.36 -2.36 -0.14
N GLY A 65 -2.48 -3.57 -0.67
CA GLY A 65 -3.61 -3.95 -1.49
C GLY A 65 -4.83 -4.33 -0.66
N ALA A 66 -5.89 -4.72 -1.36
CA ALA A 66 -7.08 -5.25 -0.72
C ALA A 66 -6.77 -6.64 -0.10
N PRO A 67 -7.26 -6.93 1.11
CA PRO A 67 -6.99 -8.21 1.77
C PRO A 67 -7.30 -9.42 0.90
N GLY A 68 -8.43 -9.43 0.22
CA GLY A 68 -8.82 -10.54 -0.64
C GLY A 68 -7.88 -10.76 -1.83
N GLN A 69 -7.38 -9.69 -2.43
CA GLN A 69 -6.41 -9.75 -3.52
C GLN A 69 -5.07 -10.33 -3.05
N LEU A 70 -4.60 -9.85 -1.92
CA LEU A 70 -3.35 -10.34 -1.33
C LEU A 70 -3.45 -11.82 -0.98
N MET A 71 -4.55 -12.23 -0.37
CA MET A 71 -4.79 -13.63 -0.01
C MET A 71 -4.82 -14.55 -1.22
N ARG A 72 -5.42 -14.12 -2.33
CA ARG A 72 -5.42 -14.89 -3.58
C ARG A 72 -4.03 -15.10 -4.15
N ARG A 73 -3.10 -14.21 -3.85
CA ARG A 73 -1.68 -14.32 -4.23
C ARG A 73 -0.82 -15.03 -3.19
N GLY A 74 -1.44 -15.61 -2.18
CA GLY A 74 -0.74 -16.36 -1.15
C GLY A 74 -0.19 -15.51 -0.01
N VAL A 75 -0.54 -14.24 0.06
CA VAL A 75 -0.13 -13.38 1.17
C VAL A 75 -1.02 -13.63 2.37
N LYS A 76 -0.42 -13.86 3.52
CA LYS A 76 -1.12 -14.11 4.78
C LYS A 76 -0.88 -12.98 5.77
N LYS A 77 -1.88 -12.68 6.56
CA LYS A 77 -1.81 -11.67 7.60
C LYS A 77 -0.62 -11.89 8.56
N ASP A 78 -0.36 -13.13 8.93
CA ASP A 78 0.70 -13.49 9.88
C ASP A 78 2.13 -13.32 9.33
N GLN A 79 2.30 -13.01 8.05
CA GLN A 79 3.59 -12.65 7.47
C GLN A 79 4.03 -11.25 7.89
N LEU A 80 3.09 -10.39 8.29
CA LEU A 80 3.38 -9.08 8.85
C LEU A 80 3.46 -9.19 10.38
N VAL A 81 4.65 -9.49 10.87
CA VAL A 81 4.89 -9.74 12.30
C VAL A 81 5.27 -8.44 12.98
N VAL A 82 4.42 -7.98 13.91
CA VAL A 82 4.71 -6.79 14.73
C VAL A 82 6.00 -7.02 15.52
N GLY A 83 6.88 -6.02 15.50
CA GLY A 83 8.21 -6.10 16.11
C GLY A 83 9.32 -6.46 15.13
N SER A 84 8.99 -6.93 13.93
CA SER A 84 10.01 -7.24 12.93
C SER A 84 10.47 -5.98 12.19
N VAL A 85 11.73 -6.00 11.74
CA VAL A 85 12.26 -4.96 10.87
C VAL A 85 11.93 -5.31 9.44
N VAL A 86 11.39 -4.34 8.72
CA VAL A 86 11.02 -4.50 7.32
C VAL A 86 11.59 -3.36 6.48
N ASN A 87 11.83 -3.67 5.21
CA ASN A 87 12.16 -2.67 4.19
C ASN A 87 10.94 -2.49 3.31
N VAL A 88 10.58 -1.24 3.04
CA VAL A 88 9.41 -0.91 2.23
C VAL A 88 9.83 -0.01 1.08
N GLU A 89 9.44 -0.40 -0.12
CA GLU A 89 9.49 0.44 -1.30
C GLU A 89 8.07 0.77 -1.74
N GLY A 90 7.86 1.99 -2.22
CA GLY A 90 6.51 2.37 -2.62
C GLY A 90 6.40 3.83 -3.01
N PHE A 91 5.28 4.43 -2.74
CA PHE A 91 4.93 5.78 -3.16
C PHE A 91 4.51 6.62 -1.96
N ARG A 92 4.99 7.84 -1.89
CA ARG A 92 4.63 8.77 -0.82
C ARG A 92 3.31 9.47 -1.13
N ALA A 93 2.53 9.77 -0.10
CA ALA A 93 1.36 10.62 -0.25
C ALA A 93 1.76 12.04 -0.70
N LYS A 94 1.04 12.59 -1.66
CA LYS A 94 1.31 13.91 -2.24
C LYS A 94 1.09 15.05 -1.25
N ASP A 95 0.29 14.84 -0.23
CA ASP A 95 0.02 15.86 0.79
C ASP A 95 1.21 16.13 1.71
N GLY A 96 2.33 15.42 1.54
CA GLY A 96 3.53 15.57 2.35
C GLY A 96 3.48 14.89 3.71
N SER A 97 2.38 14.20 4.03
CA SER A 97 2.27 13.44 5.27
C SER A 97 3.21 12.23 5.29
N HIS A 98 3.38 11.63 6.47
CA HIS A 98 4.13 10.39 6.64
C HIS A 98 3.23 9.17 6.34
N ASN A 99 2.60 9.22 5.18
CA ASN A 99 1.76 8.15 4.64
C ASN A 99 2.21 7.81 3.23
N GLY A 100 1.92 6.60 2.82
CA GLY A 100 2.26 6.15 1.49
C GLY A 100 1.58 4.85 1.12
N PHE A 101 1.93 4.35 -0.05
CA PHE A 101 1.53 3.04 -0.54
C PHE A 101 2.78 2.15 -0.62
N GLY A 102 2.76 1.02 0.07
CA GLY A 102 3.86 0.05 0.03
C GLY A 102 3.67 -0.93 -1.13
N SER A 103 4.55 -0.84 -2.12
CA SER A 103 4.51 -1.73 -3.28
C SER A 103 5.33 -3.01 -3.08
N LYS A 104 6.38 -2.94 -2.30
CA LYS A 104 7.22 -4.09 -1.99
C LYS A 104 7.67 -4.04 -0.54
N VAL A 105 7.43 -5.12 0.16
CA VAL A 105 7.86 -5.27 1.56
C VAL A 105 8.74 -6.50 1.68
N THR A 106 9.92 -6.33 2.24
CA THR A 106 10.86 -7.42 2.51
C THR A 106 11.26 -7.43 3.97
N TYR A 107 11.63 -8.59 4.48
CA TYR A 107 12.27 -8.70 5.78
C TYR A 107 13.70 -8.15 5.73
N ALA A 108 14.29 -7.93 6.90
CA ALA A 108 15.67 -7.41 7.01
C ALA A 108 16.69 -8.27 6.26
N ASP A 109 16.47 -9.58 6.13
CA ASP A 109 17.32 -10.51 5.39
C ASP A 109 17.09 -10.51 3.87
N GLY A 110 16.16 -9.69 3.38
CA GLY A 110 15.82 -9.57 1.95
C GLY A 110 14.75 -10.51 1.45
N ARG A 111 14.24 -11.43 2.28
CA ARG A 111 13.12 -12.30 1.88
C ARG A 111 11.86 -11.45 1.66
N ASN A 112 11.14 -11.77 0.60
CA ASN A 112 9.91 -11.06 0.28
C ASN A 112 8.81 -11.35 1.30
N VAL A 113 8.19 -10.31 1.82
CA VAL A 113 6.97 -10.43 2.63
C VAL A 113 5.76 -10.43 1.70
N PHE A 114 5.61 -9.37 0.92
CA PHE A 114 4.61 -9.30 -0.15
C PHE A 114 4.93 -8.18 -1.13
N THR A 115 4.30 -8.26 -2.29
CA THR A 115 4.25 -7.18 -3.27
C THR A 115 2.80 -6.79 -3.51
N ALA A 116 2.58 -5.50 -3.69
CA ALA A 116 1.29 -4.94 -4.05
C ALA A 116 1.49 -3.93 -5.17
N THR A 117 0.53 -3.81 -6.05
CA THR A 117 0.57 -2.85 -7.15
C THR A 117 -0.49 -1.77 -6.96
N PRO A 118 -0.37 -0.62 -7.62
CA PRO A 118 -1.46 0.36 -7.62
C PRO A 118 -2.80 -0.24 -8.05
N LEU A 119 -2.79 -1.26 -8.90
CA LEU A 119 -4.01 -1.96 -9.32
C LEU A 119 -4.65 -2.73 -8.16
N ASP A 120 -3.87 -3.27 -7.25
CA ASP A 120 -4.42 -3.96 -6.08
C ASP A 120 -5.17 -3.02 -5.15
N ARG A 121 -4.73 -1.78 -5.08
CA ARG A 121 -5.42 -0.75 -4.32
C ARG A 121 -6.70 -0.29 -5.01
N GLN A 122 -6.68 -0.28 -6.33
CA GLN A 122 -7.80 0.15 -7.15
C GLN A 122 -8.83 -0.96 -7.38
N SER A 123 -8.51 -2.18 -7.03
CA SER A 123 -9.46 -3.27 -7.18
C SER A 123 -10.69 -2.98 -6.34
N THR A 124 -11.73 -2.59 -7.01
CA THR A 124 -13.03 -2.38 -6.40
C THR A 124 -13.48 -3.71 -5.82
N PRO A 125 -13.97 -3.73 -4.59
CA PRO A 125 -14.66 -4.92 -4.12
C PRO A 125 -15.76 -5.26 -5.11
N ALA A 126 -15.93 -6.53 -5.35
CA ALA A 126 -17.02 -6.99 -6.19
C ALA A 126 -18.30 -6.26 -5.79
N PRO A 127 -19.08 -5.75 -6.75
CA PRO A 127 -20.30 -5.08 -6.42
C PRO A 127 -21.15 -5.99 -5.56
N ALA A 128 -21.51 -5.49 -4.41
CA ALA A 128 -22.48 -6.17 -3.58
C ALA A 128 -23.76 -6.33 -4.39
N LYS A 129 -24.25 -7.50 -4.45
CA LYS A 129 -25.54 -7.74 -5.04
C LYS A 129 -26.63 -7.40 -4.09
#